data_1bb4f9bc4a8ab9698f879b2297fb249a
#
_entry.id   1bb4f9bc4a8ab9698f879b2297fb249a
#
_cell.length_a   1.000
_cell.length_b   1.000
_cell.length_c   1.000
_cell.angle_alpha   90.00
_cell.angle_beta   90.00
_cell.angle_gamma   90.00
#
_symmetry.space_group_name_H-M   'P 1'
#
loop_
_entity.id
_entity.type
_entity.pdbx_description
1 polymer ?
#
loop_
_entity_poly.entity_id
_entity_poly.type
_entity_poly.pdbx_seq_one_letter_code
_entity_poly.pdbx_strand_id
1 'polypeptide(L)'
;MKYLIKTLCVLAVLSLSSCGESDSPSGGKPTKPAFAKGADIGWYTEMESKGYKFYSASGVEMDCPALMKSLGFNSLRFRVWVNPKNGWNNKADVLKKCLRAKELGMKIMIDFHYSDDWADPGKQYVPTAWESYDLNAMADAVAEHTSDVLNTLKNNGVDVTWVQVGNEVTNGMLWENGRVKDQSASGFAKLFKAGADQVKAVYPNASVILHIDNAWNLPTLQWFYSLMAKVGLKYDMIGLSLYPSYWNKEKNAFEPWEEKVNQAIANIPQLIKSYNKDVMLVEFGMPAAEPEKGKEALEALWNGLKDVKRFKGIFYWEPESELARNGYDLGAFKDGKPTVALSPFAKR
;
A
#
# COMPACT_ATOMS: atom_id res chain seq x y z
N MET A 1 -72.98 45.06 -54.42
CA MET A 1 -71.84 45.59 -53.59
C MET A 1 -71.76 44.66 -52.39
N LYS A 2 -70.87 43.73 -52.44
CA LYS A 2 -70.69 42.67 -51.41
C LYS A 2 -69.25 42.75 -50.96
N TYR A 3 -69.06 43.09 -49.70
CA TYR A 3 -67.73 43.07 -49.08
C TYR A 3 -67.41 41.70 -48.56
N LEU A 4 -66.28 41.16 -49.00
CA LEU A 4 -65.72 39.88 -48.54
C LEU A 4 -64.70 40.19 -47.46
N ILE A 5 -64.95 39.73 -46.27
CA ILE A 5 -64.00 39.81 -45.17
C ILE A 5 -63.11 38.57 -45.26
N LYS A 6 -61.80 38.77 -45.45
CA LYS A 6 -60.80 37.69 -45.39
C LYS A 6 -60.22 37.66 -43.98
N THR A 7 -60.51 36.56 -43.31
CA THR A 7 -59.86 36.23 -42.01
C THR A 7 -58.47 35.71 -42.26
N LEU A 8 -57.49 36.37 -41.66
CA LEU A 8 -56.06 35.98 -41.73
C LEU A 8 -55.74 35.12 -40.51
N CYS A 9 -55.52 33.83 -40.73
CA CYS A 9 -54.97 32.94 -39.68
C CYS A 9 -53.46 33.14 -39.59
N VAL A 10 -53.00 33.64 -38.46
CA VAL A 10 -51.59 33.70 -38.13
C VAL A 10 -51.20 32.39 -37.46
N LEU A 11 -50.43 31.56 -38.14
CA LEU A 11 -49.76 30.40 -37.54
C LEU A 11 -48.51 30.91 -36.81
N ALA A 12 -48.52 30.82 -35.50
CA ALA A 12 -47.34 31.00 -34.69
C ALA A 12 -46.51 29.70 -34.72
N VAL A 13 -45.36 29.77 -35.36
CA VAL A 13 -44.35 28.69 -35.32
C VAL A 13 -43.53 28.87 -34.05
N LEU A 14 -43.72 28.05 -33.04
CA LEU A 14 -42.86 27.94 -31.86
C LEU A 14 -41.62 27.17 -32.27
N SER A 15 -40.51 27.90 -32.48
CA SER A 15 -39.18 27.31 -32.57
C SER A 15 -38.67 26.94 -31.17
N LEU A 16 -38.67 25.65 -30.85
CA LEU A 16 -37.98 25.09 -29.70
C LEU A 16 -36.48 25.16 -29.97
N SER A 17 -35.82 26.16 -29.42
CA SER A 17 -34.34 26.15 -29.30
C SER A 17 -33.95 25.17 -28.21
N SER A 18 -33.49 23.99 -28.61
CA SER A 18 -32.81 23.06 -27.74
C SER A 18 -31.41 23.65 -27.45
N CYS A 19 -31.25 24.27 -26.28
CA CYS A 19 -29.91 24.48 -25.71
C CYS A 19 -29.33 23.13 -25.30
N GLY A 20 -28.40 22.62 -26.08
CA GLY A 20 -27.55 21.55 -25.65
C GLY A 20 -26.64 22.06 -24.53
N GLU A 21 -26.94 21.69 -23.29
CA GLU A 21 -25.97 21.80 -22.21
C GLU A 21 -24.81 20.85 -22.53
N SER A 22 -23.65 21.46 -22.85
CA SER A 22 -22.39 20.74 -22.86
C SER A 22 -22.07 20.41 -21.40
N ASP A 23 -22.26 19.16 -21.02
CA ASP A 23 -21.72 18.60 -19.78
C ASP A 23 -20.19 18.73 -19.79
N SER A 24 -19.70 19.84 -19.25
CA SER A 24 -18.32 19.93 -18.82
C SER A 24 -18.13 18.89 -17.69
N PRO A 25 -17.07 18.07 -17.72
CA PRO A 25 -16.85 17.15 -16.63
C PRO A 25 -16.66 17.96 -15.35
N SER A 26 -17.65 17.86 -14.46
CA SER A 26 -17.62 18.45 -13.13
C SER A 26 -16.36 17.94 -12.44
N GLY A 27 -15.43 18.84 -12.16
CA GLY A 27 -14.27 18.56 -11.32
C GLY A 27 -14.75 18.04 -9.97
N GLY A 28 -14.84 16.73 -9.83
CA GLY A 28 -15.22 16.07 -8.59
C GLY A 28 -14.23 16.50 -7.52
N LYS A 29 -14.75 17.05 -6.40
CA LYS A 29 -13.95 17.26 -5.20
C LYS A 29 -13.18 15.97 -4.93
N PRO A 30 -11.87 16.01 -4.60
CA PRO A 30 -11.12 14.82 -4.30
C PRO A 30 -11.83 14.10 -3.14
N THR A 31 -12.45 12.96 -3.45
CA THR A 31 -13.06 12.11 -2.43
C THR A 31 -11.94 11.57 -1.56
N LYS A 32 -12.04 11.78 -0.22
CA LYS A 32 -11.11 11.15 0.71
C LYS A 32 -11.00 9.67 0.35
N PRO A 33 -9.78 9.10 0.28
CA PRO A 33 -9.63 7.69 -0.02
C PRO A 33 -10.49 6.87 0.93
N ALA A 34 -11.35 6.01 0.38
CA ALA A 34 -12.09 5.05 1.20
C ALA A 34 -11.10 4.20 2.00
N PHE A 35 -11.54 3.66 3.14
CA PHE A 35 -10.76 2.75 3.98
C PHE A 35 -10.10 1.67 3.11
N ALA A 36 -8.78 1.51 3.23
CA ALA A 36 -8.05 0.54 2.44
C ALA A 36 -8.21 -0.86 3.02
N LYS A 37 -8.78 -1.74 2.22
CA LYS A 37 -8.77 -3.19 2.41
C LYS A 37 -7.74 -3.73 1.43
N GLY A 38 -6.48 -3.84 1.87
CA GLY A 38 -5.35 -4.03 1.00
C GLY A 38 -4.75 -5.43 1.07
N ALA A 39 -4.16 -5.86 -0.04
CA ALA A 39 -3.26 -7.00 -0.11
C ALA A 39 -1.92 -6.57 -0.72
N ASP A 40 -0.81 -6.99 -0.13
CA ASP A 40 0.48 -7.00 -0.82
C ASP A 40 0.57 -8.34 -1.55
N ILE A 41 0.75 -8.32 -2.85
CA ILE A 41 0.84 -9.54 -3.66
C ILE A 41 2.07 -9.48 -4.59
N GLY A 42 3.20 -9.05 -4.04
CA GLY A 42 4.42 -8.85 -4.81
C GLY A 42 4.97 -10.10 -5.49
N TRP A 43 4.70 -11.29 -4.98
CA TRP A 43 5.19 -12.54 -5.55
C TRP A 43 4.35 -13.14 -6.67
N TYR A 44 3.10 -12.70 -6.87
CA TYR A 44 2.18 -13.43 -7.75
C TYR A 44 2.68 -13.59 -9.19
N THR A 45 3.39 -12.62 -9.77
CA THR A 45 3.94 -12.74 -11.14
C THR A 45 5.04 -13.77 -11.24
N GLU A 46 5.88 -13.89 -10.21
CA GLU A 46 6.88 -14.94 -10.10
C GLU A 46 6.22 -16.31 -9.94
N MET A 47 5.20 -16.40 -9.09
CA MET A 47 4.44 -17.65 -8.87
C MET A 47 3.75 -18.10 -10.16
N GLU A 48 3.09 -17.19 -10.88
CA GLU A 48 2.49 -17.47 -12.20
C GLU A 48 3.53 -17.98 -13.20
N SER A 49 4.72 -17.38 -13.25
CA SER A 49 5.81 -17.81 -14.14
C SER A 49 6.31 -19.23 -13.86
N LYS A 50 6.15 -19.68 -12.62
CA LYS A 50 6.46 -21.05 -12.18
C LYS A 50 5.29 -22.02 -12.38
N GLY A 51 4.19 -21.56 -13.00
CA GLY A 51 2.99 -22.37 -13.29
C GLY A 51 2.04 -22.51 -12.11
N TYR A 52 2.21 -21.76 -11.02
CA TYR A 52 1.23 -21.74 -9.93
C TYR A 52 -0.07 -21.07 -10.37
N LYS A 53 -1.17 -21.62 -9.91
CA LYS A 53 -2.52 -21.16 -10.20
C LYS A 53 -3.24 -20.84 -8.91
N PHE A 54 -4.17 -19.88 -9.02
CA PHE A 54 -4.99 -19.41 -7.91
C PHE A 54 -6.44 -19.76 -8.16
N TYR A 55 -7.17 -20.12 -7.11
CA TYR A 55 -8.55 -20.58 -7.23
C TYR A 55 -9.43 -19.86 -6.20
N SER A 56 -10.66 -19.61 -6.58
CA SER A 56 -11.69 -19.21 -5.62
C SER A 56 -11.92 -20.30 -4.56
N ALA A 57 -12.61 -19.99 -3.48
CA ALA A 57 -13.00 -20.97 -2.47
C ALA A 57 -13.80 -22.15 -3.06
N SER A 58 -14.56 -21.90 -4.14
CA SER A 58 -15.31 -22.93 -4.87
C SER A 58 -14.46 -23.74 -5.86
N GLY A 59 -13.16 -23.42 -6.00
CA GLY A 59 -12.24 -24.14 -6.88
C GLY A 59 -12.21 -23.67 -8.33
N VAL A 60 -12.77 -22.51 -8.64
CA VAL A 60 -12.67 -21.91 -9.99
C VAL A 60 -11.33 -21.20 -10.11
N GLU A 61 -10.53 -21.52 -11.14
CA GLU A 61 -9.27 -20.83 -11.44
C GLU A 61 -9.52 -19.37 -11.76
N MET A 62 -8.71 -18.49 -11.15
CA MET A 62 -8.82 -17.05 -11.28
C MET A 62 -7.45 -16.39 -11.38
N ASP A 63 -7.41 -15.25 -12.04
CA ASP A 63 -6.32 -14.26 -11.96
C ASP A 63 -6.12 -13.80 -10.52
N CYS A 64 -4.86 -13.75 -10.02
CA CYS A 64 -4.59 -13.43 -8.61
C CYS A 64 -5.14 -12.06 -8.19
N PRO A 65 -4.88 -10.93 -8.87
CA PRO A 65 -5.50 -9.65 -8.55
C PRO A 65 -7.03 -9.67 -8.60
N ALA A 66 -7.63 -10.36 -9.58
CA ALA A 66 -9.08 -10.50 -9.67
C ALA A 66 -9.66 -11.32 -8.52
N LEU A 67 -8.95 -12.36 -8.08
CA LEU A 67 -9.31 -13.13 -6.90
C LEU A 67 -9.28 -12.26 -5.64
N MET A 68 -8.22 -11.44 -5.44
CA MET A 68 -8.17 -10.49 -4.31
C MET A 68 -9.38 -9.56 -4.33
N LYS A 69 -9.71 -8.98 -5.49
CA LYS A 69 -10.91 -8.14 -5.61
C LYS A 69 -12.19 -8.89 -5.23
N SER A 70 -12.36 -10.14 -5.66
CA SER A 70 -13.52 -10.98 -5.34
C SER A 70 -13.64 -11.29 -3.84
N LEU A 71 -12.53 -11.33 -3.12
CA LEU A 71 -12.45 -11.49 -1.66
C LEU A 71 -12.75 -10.21 -0.88
N GLY A 72 -13.00 -9.09 -1.57
CA GLY A 72 -13.36 -7.82 -0.95
C GLY A 72 -12.21 -6.84 -0.76
N PHE A 73 -11.02 -7.16 -1.23
CA PHE A 73 -9.91 -6.20 -1.29
C PHE A 73 -10.20 -5.09 -2.31
N ASN A 74 -9.80 -3.86 -1.99
CA ASN A 74 -9.96 -2.70 -2.85
C ASN A 74 -8.64 -2.00 -3.20
N SER A 75 -7.54 -2.50 -2.66
CA SER A 75 -6.21 -1.90 -2.79
C SER A 75 -5.15 -2.98 -2.91
N LEU A 76 -4.11 -2.72 -3.70
CA LEU A 76 -2.94 -3.59 -3.82
C LEU A 76 -1.68 -2.80 -3.50
N ARG A 77 -0.72 -3.43 -2.82
CA ARG A 77 0.61 -2.93 -2.53
C ARG A 77 1.64 -3.73 -3.30
N PHE A 78 2.61 -3.04 -3.89
CA PHE A 78 3.69 -3.64 -4.65
C PHE A 78 5.02 -3.04 -4.23
N ARG A 79 5.94 -3.90 -3.77
CA ARG A 79 7.31 -3.48 -3.51
C ARG A 79 8.09 -3.24 -4.79
N VAL A 80 9.07 -2.37 -4.73
CA VAL A 80 9.97 -2.05 -5.82
C VAL A 80 11.41 -2.22 -5.38
N TRP A 81 12.16 -3.06 -6.10
CA TRP A 81 13.60 -3.23 -5.98
C TRP A 81 14.33 -2.48 -7.10
N VAL A 82 15.59 -2.10 -6.87
CA VAL A 82 16.37 -1.30 -7.82
C VAL A 82 16.83 -2.15 -8.99
N ASN A 83 17.61 -3.19 -8.74
CA ASN A 83 18.15 -4.09 -9.77
C ASN A 83 18.16 -5.55 -9.28
N PRO A 84 17.00 -6.17 -9.06
CA PRO A 84 16.90 -7.52 -8.54
C PRO A 84 17.46 -8.55 -9.54
N LYS A 85 18.23 -9.50 -9.04
CA LYS A 85 18.94 -10.51 -9.83
C LYS A 85 18.03 -11.27 -10.81
N ASN A 86 16.80 -11.57 -10.41
CA ASN A 86 15.86 -12.36 -11.21
C ASN A 86 14.82 -11.48 -11.94
N GLY A 87 14.91 -10.17 -11.84
CA GLY A 87 14.00 -9.23 -12.50
C GLY A 87 12.62 -9.07 -11.85
N TRP A 88 12.27 -9.90 -10.83
CA TRP A 88 11.01 -9.75 -10.11
C TRP A 88 11.02 -8.50 -9.23
N ASN A 89 9.88 -7.81 -9.18
CA ASN A 89 9.72 -6.55 -8.44
C ASN A 89 10.64 -5.40 -8.92
N ASN A 90 11.25 -5.50 -10.09
CA ASN A 90 11.85 -4.34 -10.75
C ASN A 90 10.75 -3.43 -11.35
N LYS A 91 11.15 -2.27 -11.88
CA LYS A 91 10.24 -1.31 -12.51
C LYS A 91 9.29 -1.95 -13.55
N ALA A 92 9.79 -2.84 -14.40
CA ALA A 92 9.01 -3.45 -15.48
C ALA A 92 7.96 -4.45 -14.94
N ASP A 93 8.33 -5.27 -13.96
CA ASP A 93 7.42 -6.21 -13.31
C ASP A 93 6.36 -5.47 -12.48
N VAL A 94 6.75 -4.41 -11.76
CA VAL A 94 5.80 -3.56 -11.03
C VAL A 94 4.83 -2.85 -11.97
N LEU A 95 5.27 -2.35 -13.12
CA LEU A 95 4.37 -1.80 -14.13
C LEU A 95 3.33 -2.84 -14.58
N LYS A 96 3.76 -4.06 -14.89
CA LYS A 96 2.85 -5.16 -15.26
C LYS A 96 1.79 -5.43 -14.18
N LYS A 97 2.21 -5.46 -12.91
CA LYS A 97 1.32 -5.64 -11.76
C LYS A 97 0.33 -4.48 -11.62
N CYS A 98 0.81 -3.25 -11.71
CA CYS A 98 -0.02 -2.05 -11.59
C CYS A 98 -1.04 -1.92 -12.72
N LEU A 99 -0.72 -2.33 -13.95
CA LEU A 99 -1.68 -2.33 -15.06
C LEU A 99 -2.85 -3.29 -14.80
N ARG A 100 -2.58 -4.50 -14.28
CA ARG A 100 -3.63 -5.45 -13.89
C ARG A 100 -4.50 -4.91 -12.74
N ALA A 101 -3.90 -4.26 -11.74
CA ALA A 101 -4.64 -3.61 -10.65
C ALA A 101 -5.53 -2.46 -11.16
N LYS A 102 -5.01 -1.65 -12.09
CA LYS A 102 -5.74 -0.55 -12.74
C LYS A 102 -6.97 -1.05 -13.50
N GLU A 103 -6.82 -2.09 -14.32
CA GLU A 103 -7.94 -2.71 -15.07
C GLU A 103 -9.08 -3.16 -14.13
N LEU A 104 -8.74 -3.57 -12.92
CA LEU A 104 -9.69 -3.95 -11.89
C LEU A 104 -10.22 -2.74 -11.08
N GLY A 105 -9.75 -1.51 -11.34
CA GLY A 105 -10.12 -0.32 -10.57
C GLY A 105 -9.70 -0.37 -9.11
N MET A 106 -8.62 -1.11 -8.77
CA MET A 106 -8.06 -1.19 -7.44
C MET A 106 -7.10 -0.02 -7.18
N LYS A 107 -7.06 0.47 -5.94
CA LYS A 107 -6.08 1.48 -5.53
C LYS A 107 -4.71 0.85 -5.39
N ILE A 108 -3.68 1.66 -5.65
CA ILE A 108 -2.30 1.18 -5.72
C ILE A 108 -1.45 1.89 -4.67
N MET A 109 -0.68 1.10 -3.92
CA MET A 109 0.43 1.53 -3.08
C MET A 109 1.72 1.02 -3.68
N ILE A 110 2.71 1.90 -3.82
CA ILE A 110 4.08 1.54 -4.21
C ILE A 110 4.96 1.60 -2.97
N ASP A 111 5.75 0.54 -2.78
CA ASP A 111 6.67 0.39 -1.66
C ASP A 111 8.12 0.31 -2.15
N PHE A 112 8.87 1.39 -2.01
CA PHE A 112 10.27 1.44 -2.41
C PHE A 112 11.16 0.86 -1.32
N HIS A 113 11.83 -0.25 -1.61
CA HIS A 113 12.85 -0.81 -0.71
C HIS A 113 14.21 -0.11 -0.84
N TYR A 114 14.50 0.52 -1.99
CA TYR A 114 15.82 1.08 -2.33
C TYR A 114 16.97 0.07 -2.12
N SER A 115 16.73 -1.16 -2.48
CA SER A 115 17.66 -2.28 -2.42
C SER A 115 17.47 -3.17 -3.65
N ASP A 116 18.43 -4.05 -3.93
CA ASP A 116 18.31 -5.07 -4.99
C ASP A 116 17.55 -6.31 -4.49
N ASP A 117 17.24 -6.37 -3.18
CA ASP A 117 16.56 -7.46 -2.50
C ASP A 117 15.77 -6.90 -1.29
N TRP A 118 15.40 -7.76 -0.37
CA TRP A 118 14.65 -7.43 0.83
C TRP A 118 15.32 -6.34 1.68
N ALA A 119 14.53 -5.34 2.04
CA ALA A 119 14.84 -4.36 3.06
C ALA A 119 13.88 -4.56 4.25
N ASP A 120 14.44 -4.69 5.46
CA ASP A 120 13.69 -4.87 6.70
C ASP A 120 14.50 -4.25 7.89
N PRO A 121 13.99 -4.24 9.13
CA PRO A 121 14.69 -3.60 10.25
C PRO A 121 16.07 -4.19 10.55
N GLY A 122 16.34 -5.41 10.12
CA GLY A 122 17.64 -6.09 10.30
C GLY A 122 18.61 -5.90 9.14
N LYS A 123 18.14 -5.45 7.97
CA LYS A 123 18.95 -5.27 6.77
C LYS A 123 18.40 -4.18 5.86
N GLN A 124 19.23 -3.22 5.52
CA GLN A 124 18.92 -2.10 4.65
C GLN A 124 20.10 -1.89 3.70
N TYR A 125 20.39 -2.95 2.91
CA TYR A 125 21.57 -2.98 2.04
C TYR A 125 21.45 -1.99 0.90
N VAL A 126 22.57 -1.33 0.61
CA VAL A 126 22.71 -0.47 -0.55
C VAL A 126 22.66 -1.33 -1.83
N PRO A 127 21.93 -0.91 -2.89
CA PRO A 127 22.03 -1.56 -4.20
C PRO A 127 23.49 -1.61 -4.69
N THR A 128 23.89 -2.70 -5.31
CA THR A 128 25.26 -2.89 -5.80
C THR A 128 25.73 -1.72 -6.68
N ALA A 129 24.84 -1.15 -7.49
CA ALA A 129 25.15 -0.02 -8.34
C ALA A 129 25.45 1.29 -7.57
N TRP A 130 25.09 1.37 -6.28
CA TRP A 130 25.22 2.56 -5.45
C TRP A 130 26.27 2.41 -4.32
N GLU A 131 26.96 1.28 -4.23
CA GLU A 131 27.90 0.98 -3.13
C GLU A 131 29.01 2.02 -2.96
N SER A 132 29.46 2.66 -4.05
CA SER A 132 30.51 3.69 -4.02
C SER A 132 29.98 5.11 -3.74
N TYR A 133 28.66 5.29 -3.59
CA TYR A 133 28.07 6.61 -3.46
C TYR A 133 28.21 7.17 -2.05
N ASP A 134 28.58 8.43 -1.98
CA ASP A 134 28.43 9.20 -0.76
C ASP A 134 26.94 9.54 -0.49
N LEU A 135 26.64 10.17 0.62
CA LEU A 135 25.27 10.54 0.99
C LEU A 135 24.59 11.45 -0.05
N ASN A 136 25.35 12.31 -0.74
CA ASN A 136 24.77 13.21 -1.75
C ASN A 136 24.39 12.45 -3.00
N ALA A 137 25.34 11.70 -3.58
CA ALA A 137 25.12 10.86 -4.74
C ALA A 137 24.01 9.80 -4.49
N MET A 138 23.96 9.27 -3.26
CA MET A 138 22.88 8.32 -2.88
C MET A 138 21.52 8.99 -2.79
N ALA A 139 21.42 10.23 -2.32
CA ALA A 139 20.17 10.98 -2.33
C ALA A 139 19.70 11.27 -3.77
N ASP A 140 20.64 11.60 -4.67
CA ASP A 140 20.33 11.81 -6.10
C ASP A 140 19.84 10.50 -6.74
N ALA A 141 20.47 9.36 -6.43
CA ALA A 141 20.05 8.04 -6.91
C ALA A 141 18.66 7.63 -6.38
N VAL A 142 18.35 7.92 -5.12
CA VAL A 142 17.00 7.73 -4.55
C VAL A 142 15.97 8.57 -5.30
N ALA A 143 16.28 9.84 -5.57
CA ALA A 143 15.39 10.73 -6.32
C ALA A 143 15.18 10.23 -7.76
N GLU A 144 16.25 9.87 -8.45
CA GLU A 144 16.19 9.38 -9.82
C GLU A 144 15.39 8.08 -9.93
N HIS A 145 15.69 7.09 -9.09
CA HIS A 145 14.94 5.82 -9.08
C HIS A 145 13.46 6.02 -8.78
N THR A 146 13.13 6.85 -7.79
CA THR A 146 11.73 7.16 -7.43
C THR A 146 11.01 7.82 -8.61
N SER A 147 11.64 8.84 -9.20
CA SER A 147 11.09 9.57 -10.35
C SER A 147 10.90 8.67 -11.57
N ASP A 148 11.89 7.83 -11.90
CA ASP A 148 11.85 6.92 -13.05
C ASP A 148 10.71 5.90 -12.94
N VAL A 149 10.59 5.24 -11.79
CA VAL A 149 9.49 4.28 -11.54
C VAL A 149 8.13 4.97 -11.61
N LEU A 150 7.95 6.07 -10.88
CA LEU A 150 6.65 6.75 -10.80
C LEU A 150 6.24 7.39 -12.13
N ASN A 151 7.16 7.99 -12.88
CA ASN A 151 6.87 8.49 -14.23
C ASN A 151 6.54 7.36 -15.20
N THR A 152 7.20 6.21 -15.10
CA THR A 152 6.85 5.03 -15.89
C THR A 152 5.41 4.61 -15.63
N LEU A 153 4.98 4.55 -14.37
CA LEU A 153 3.58 4.24 -14.00
C LEU A 153 2.61 5.30 -14.54
N LYS A 154 2.91 6.58 -14.32
CA LYS A 154 2.07 7.70 -14.75
C LYS A 154 1.89 7.76 -16.25
N ASN A 155 2.97 7.58 -17.03
CA ASN A 155 2.94 7.59 -18.50
C ASN A 155 2.12 6.43 -19.07
N ASN A 156 1.93 5.36 -18.30
CA ASN A 156 1.05 4.24 -18.64
C ASN A 156 -0.36 4.38 -18.04
N GLY A 157 -0.69 5.57 -17.52
CA GLY A 157 -2.01 5.90 -17.00
C GLY A 157 -2.38 5.15 -15.72
N VAL A 158 -1.38 4.72 -14.95
CA VAL A 158 -1.58 4.17 -13.60
C VAL A 158 -1.73 5.32 -12.62
N ASP A 159 -2.76 5.29 -11.77
CA ASP A 159 -2.92 6.23 -10.66
C ASP A 159 -2.41 5.59 -9.36
N VAL A 160 -1.50 6.28 -8.67
CA VAL A 160 -0.89 5.82 -7.42
C VAL A 160 -1.46 6.61 -6.25
N THR A 161 -2.04 5.90 -5.28
CA THR A 161 -2.71 6.52 -4.13
C THR A 161 -1.75 6.76 -2.97
N TRP A 162 -0.84 5.83 -2.73
CA TRP A 162 0.14 5.87 -1.64
C TRP A 162 1.52 5.45 -2.11
N VAL A 163 2.55 6.05 -1.53
CA VAL A 163 3.94 5.65 -1.78
C VAL A 163 4.69 5.56 -0.46
N GLN A 164 5.27 4.42 -0.18
CA GLN A 164 6.25 4.23 0.88
C GLN A 164 7.64 4.59 0.35
N VAL A 165 8.32 5.45 1.09
CA VAL A 165 9.71 5.83 0.84
C VAL A 165 10.59 5.08 1.83
N GLY A 166 11.05 3.91 1.43
CA GLY A 166 11.69 2.92 2.29
C GLY A 166 10.70 1.96 2.97
N ASN A 167 11.12 0.72 3.15
CA ASN A 167 10.38 -0.35 3.83
C ASN A 167 10.96 -0.59 5.22
N GLU A 168 10.08 -0.60 6.26
CA GLU A 168 10.41 -0.89 7.66
C GLU A 168 11.68 -0.18 8.16
N VAL A 169 11.73 1.13 7.98
CA VAL A 169 12.92 1.97 8.19
C VAL A 169 13.20 2.33 9.66
N THR A 170 12.82 1.48 10.59
CA THR A 170 13.04 1.70 12.04
C THR A 170 14.51 2.02 12.35
N ASN A 171 15.43 1.35 11.68
CA ASN A 171 16.88 1.59 11.79
C ASN A 171 17.45 2.38 10.61
N GLY A 172 16.58 3.11 9.87
CA GLY A 172 16.96 3.86 8.66
C GLY A 172 16.90 3.01 7.39
N MET A 173 17.49 3.51 6.30
CA MET A 173 17.62 2.83 5.01
C MET A 173 18.98 3.07 4.38
N LEU A 174 19.41 2.25 3.43
CA LEU A 174 20.65 2.43 2.67
C LEU A 174 21.87 2.62 3.63
N TRP A 175 22.13 1.60 4.46
CA TRP A 175 23.19 1.65 5.47
C TRP A 175 24.58 1.68 4.82
N GLU A 176 25.57 2.41 5.41
CA GLU A 176 25.46 3.19 6.68
C GLU A 176 24.96 4.63 6.45
N ASN A 177 24.94 5.15 5.24
CA ASN A 177 24.63 6.55 4.95
C ASN A 177 23.30 7.04 5.54
N GLY A 178 22.26 6.22 5.43
CA GLY A 178 20.91 6.51 5.94
C GLY A 178 20.55 5.79 7.24
N ARG A 179 21.54 5.32 8.01
CA ARG A 179 21.27 4.63 9.27
C ARG A 179 20.69 5.56 10.33
N VAL A 180 19.61 5.12 10.96
CA VAL A 180 19.06 5.77 12.17
C VAL A 180 19.69 5.07 13.38
N LYS A 181 20.41 5.82 14.18
CA LYS A 181 21.13 5.30 15.33
C LYS A 181 21.14 6.33 16.46
N ASP A 182 20.82 5.91 17.67
CA ASP A 182 20.78 6.76 18.88
C ASP A 182 19.86 7.98 18.67
N GLN A 183 20.44 9.17 18.51
CA GLN A 183 19.74 10.43 18.26
C GLN A 183 20.06 11.01 16.87
N SER A 184 20.69 10.22 15.99
CA SER A 184 21.11 10.64 14.65
C SER A 184 20.21 10.05 13.57
N ALA A 185 19.60 10.94 12.77
CA ALA A 185 18.75 10.57 11.63
C ALA A 185 18.94 11.52 10.44
N SER A 186 20.00 12.35 10.41
CA SER A 186 20.17 13.37 9.36
C SER A 186 20.40 12.76 7.98
N GLY A 187 21.21 11.68 7.89
CA GLY A 187 21.40 10.95 6.64
C GLY A 187 20.11 10.33 6.14
N PHE A 188 19.39 9.63 7.02
CA PHE A 188 18.07 9.09 6.71
C PHE A 188 17.09 10.18 6.24
N ALA A 189 17.01 11.29 6.98
CA ALA A 189 16.09 12.38 6.63
C ALA A 189 16.39 12.97 5.24
N LYS A 190 17.68 13.06 4.87
CA LYS A 190 18.08 13.52 3.53
C LYS A 190 17.63 12.54 2.44
N LEU A 191 17.88 11.25 2.60
CA LEU A 191 17.52 10.21 1.66
C LEU A 191 15.99 10.10 1.52
N PHE A 192 15.27 10.06 2.64
CA PHE A 192 13.81 10.03 2.64
C PHE A 192 13.21 11.26 1.93
N LYS A 193 13.74 12.46 2.24
CA LYS A 193 13.28 13.70 1.59
C LYS A 193 13.47 13.64 0.09
N ALA A 194 14.59 13.11 -0.40
CA ALA A 194 14.87 12.99 -1.83
C ALA A 194 13.81 12.16 -2.55
N GLY A 195 13.42 10.99 -2.00
CA GLY A 195 12.33 10.18 -2.51
C GLY A 195 10.95 10.88 -2.39
N ALA A 196 10.65 11.42 -1.21
CA ALA A 196 9.37 12.07 -0.94
C ALA A 196 9.09 13.29 -1.85
N ASP A 197 10.11 14.09 -2.16
CA ASP A 197 9.99 15.22 -3.08
C ASP A 197 9.61 14.72 -4.49
N GLN A 198 10.19 13.62 -4.97
CA GLN A 198 9.84 13.04 -6.27
C GLN A 198 8.43 12.44 -6.29
N VAL A 199 7.98 11.82 -5.20
CA VAL A 199 6.58 11.40 -5.08
C VAL A 199 5.64 12.58 -5.32
N LYS A 200 5.88 13.70 -4.65
CA LYS A 200 5.04 14.91 -4.79
C LYS A 200 5.18 15.60 -6.15
N ALA A 201 6.33 15.52 -6.78
CA ALA A 201 6.52 16.05 -8.13
C ALA A 201 5.73 15.25 -9.18
N VAL A 202 5.72 13.92 -9.08
CA VAL A 202 5.03 13.06 -10.05
C VAL A 202 3.54 12.89 -9.72
N TYR A 203 3.22 12.59 -8.47
CA TYR A 203 1.86 12.38 -7.96
C TYR A 203 1.56 13.32 -6.78
N PRO A 204 1.19 14.59 -7.02
CA PRO A 204 0.98 15.58 -5.95
C PRO A 204 -0.05 15.15 -4.90
N ASN A 205 -1.03 14.35 -5.30
CA ASN A 205 -2.12 13.88 -4.44
C ASN A 205 -1.82 12.55 -3.73
N ALA A 206 -0.75 11.82 -4.12
CA ALA A 206 -0.37 10.59 -3.42
C ALA A 206 0.13 10.89 -2.01
N SER A 207 -0.25 10.05 -1.05
CA SER A 207 0.25 10.17 0.32
C SER A 207 1.62 9.51 0.44
N VAL A 208 2.59 10.25 0.97
CA VAL A 208 3.91 9.74 1.34
C VAL A 208 3.81 9.06 2.69
N ILE A 209 4.15 7.77 2.74
CA ILE A 209 4.11 6.95 3.96
C ILE A 209 5.52 6.78 4.52
N LEU A 210 5.67 7.00 5.82
CA LEU A 210 6.84 6.65 6.61
C LEU A 210 6.54 5.36 7.37
N HIS A 211 7.18 4.25 6.98
CA HIS A 211 6.86 2.89 7.42
C HIS A 211 7.90 2.32 8.37
N ILE A 212 7.44 1.87 9.55
CA ILE A 212 8.25 1.11 10.50
C ILE A 212 7.52 -0.14 10.98
N ASP A 213 8.28 -1.08 11.53
CA ASP A 213 7.79 -2.35 12.05
C ASP A 213 7.13 -2.24 13.44
N ASN A 214 6.62 -3.38 13.92
CA ASN A 214 6.18 -3.60 15.30
C ASN A 214 5.15 -2.59 15.84
N ALA A 215 3.97 -2.50 15.20
CA ALA A 215 2.85 -1.64 15.65
C ALA A 215 2.48 -1.77 17.14
N TRP A 216 2.84 -2.88 17.77
CA TRP A 216 2.60 -3.16 19.18
C TRP A 216 3.60 -2.49 20.12
N ASN A 217 4.81 -2.11 19.65
CA ASN A 217 5.92 -1.62 20.49
C ASN A 217 5.87 -0.09 20.64
N LEU A 218 5.00 0.42 21.52
CA LEU A 218 4.83 1.86 21.71
C LEU A 218 6.14 2.63 22.02
N PRO A 219 7.05 2.16 22.87
CA PRO A 219 8.31 2.84 23.11
C PRO A 219 9.13 3.08 21.83
N THR A 220 9.27 2.07 20.98
CA THR A 220 9.98 2.19 19.69
C THR A 220 9.27 3.16 18.75
N LEU A 221 7.93 3.07 18.64
CA LEU A 221 7.13 3.98 17.83
C LEU A 221 7.32 5.44 18.26
N GLN A 222 7.23 5.71 19.56
CA GLN A 222 7.40 7.05 20.11
C GLN A 222 8.82 7.58 19.93
N TRP A 223 9.83 6.76 20.18
CA TRP A 223 11.22 7.13 19.94
C TRP A 223 11.45 7.53 18.48
N PHE A 224 11.06 6.67 17.53
CA PHE A 224 11.29 6.89 16.12
C PHE A 224 10.56 8.14 15.59
N TYR A 225 9.26 8.24 15.78
CA TYR A 225 8.49 9.37 15.25
C TYR A 225 8.82 10.69 15.95
N SER A 226 9.21 10.68 17.23
CA SER A 226 9.73 11.88 17.91
C SER A 226 11.06 12.33 17.33
N LEU A 227 11.96 11.39 17.00
CA LEU A 227 13.21 11.70 16.32
C LEU A 227 12.96 12.28 14.92
N MET A 228 12.02 11.72 14.17
CA MET A 228 11.63 12.24 12.85
C MET A 228 11.03 13.66 12.94
N ALA A 229 10.23 13.92 13.95
CA ALA A 229 9.70 15.26 14.22
C ALA A 229 10.83 16.25 14.57
N LYS A 230 11.81 15.84 15.38
CA LYS A 230 12.97 16.64 15.77
C LYS A 230 13.84 17.04 14.58
N VAL A 231 14.04 16.13 13.61
CA VAL A 231 14.79 16.44 12.37
C VAL A 231 13.91 17.11 11.30
N GLY A 232 12.64 17.39 11.61
CA GLY A 232 11.72 18.11 10.72
C GLY A 232 11.28 17.33 9.49
N LEU A 233 11.30 15.98 9.54
CA LEU A 233 10.93 15.13 8.42
C LEU A 233 9.48 15.35 8.01
N LYS A 234 9.24 15.48 6.71
CA LYS A 234 7.90 15.67 6.13
C LYS A 234 7.40 14.38 5.49
N TYR A 235 6.24 13.91 5.94
CA TYR A 235 5.50 12.78 5.41
C TYR A 235 4.01 12.99 5.70
N ASP A 236 3.14 12.25 5.02
CA ASP A 236 1.69 12.43 5.15
C ASP A 236 1.06 11.42 6.12
N MET A 237 1.58 10.19 6.14
CA MET A 237 0.98 9.06 6.84
C MET A 237 2.01 8.19 7.53
N ILE A 238 1.66 7.64 8.68
CA ILE A 238 2.39 6.61 9.39
C ILE A 238 1.96 5.25 8.83
N GLY A 239 2.93 4.46 8.34
CA GLY A 239 2.76 3.04 8.01
C GLY A 239 3.35 2.16 9.09
N LEU A 240 2.67 1.06 9.41
CA LEU A 240 3.11 0.12 10.44
C LEU A 240 2.97 -1.32 9.96
N SER A 241 3.92 -2.19 10.32
CA SER A 241 3.78 -3.65 10.22
C SER A 241 3.28 -4.24 11.53
N LEU A 242 2.46 -5.27 11.44
CA LEU A 242 2.00 -6.06 12.58
C LEU A 242 2.00 -7.55 12.26
N TYR A 243 2.98 -8.25 12.77
CA TYR A 243 3.06 -9.71 12.77
C TYR A 243 2.98 -10.20 14.22
N PRO A 244 1.78 -10.47 14.72
CA PRO A 244 1.59 -10.67 16.16
C PRO A 244 1.99 -12.06 16.65
N SER A 245 2.12 -13.05 15.76
CA SER A 245 2.40 -14.42 16.12
C SER A 245 3.46 -15.05 15.21
N TYR A 246 4.42 -15.73 15.83
CA TYR A 246 5.46 -16.50 15.17
C TYR A 246 5.62 -17.87 15.85
N TRP A 247 6.23 -18.84 15.16
CA TRP A 247 6.58 -20.11 15.74
C TRP A 247 7.70 -19.95 16.79
N ASN A 248 7.39 -20.22 18.03
CA ASN A 248 8.36 -20.22 19.12
C ASN A 248 8.93 -21.65 19.29
N LYS A 249 10.20 -21.81 18.92
CA LYS A 249 10.88 -23.13 18.94
C LYS A 249 11.03 -23.68 20.36
N GLU A 250 11.25 -22.81 21.36
CA GLU A 250 11.43 -23.23 22.76
C GLU A 250 10.13 -23.75 23.36
N LYS A 251 9.02 -23.11 23.03
CA LYS A 251 7.68 -23.49 23.49
C LYS A 251 7.03 -24.55 22.60
N ASN A 252 7.62 -24.85 21.45
CA ASN A 252 7.04 -25.73 20.42
C ASN A 252 5.59 -25.34 20.09
N ALA A 253 5.29 -24.03 19.99
CA ALA A 253 3.97 -23.47 19.76
C ALA A 253 4.08 -22.09 19.10
N PHE A 254 3.00 -21.64 18.47
CA PHE A 254 2.89 -20.25 18.04
C PHE A 254 2.71 -19.31 19.24
N GLU A 255 3.29 -18.11 19.13
CA GLU A 255 3.08 -17.06 20.15
C GLU A 255 1.61 -16.62 20.16
N PRO A 256 1.03 -16.32 21.35
CA PRO A 256 -0.29 -15.70 21.43
C PRO A 256 -0.32 -14.36 20.69
N TRP A 257 -1.30 -14.15 19.84
CA TRP A 257 -1.45 -12.95 19.03
C TRP A 257 -2.17 -11.80 19.76
N GLU A 258 -2.98 -12.12 20.76
CA GLU A 258 -3.95 -11.24 21.37
C GLU A 258 -3.30 -10.00 22.00
N GLU A 259 -2.21 -10.19 22.73
CA GLU A 259 -1.52 -9.11 23.41
C GLU A 259 -0.99 -8.07 22.41
N LYS A 260 -0.25 -8.50 21.37
CA LYS A 260 0.32 -7.59 20.37
C LYS A 260 -0.76 -6.88 19.55
N VAL A 261 -1.87 -7.56 19.24
CA VAL A 261 -3.01 -6.95 18.56
C VAL A 261 -3.68 -5.90 19.45
N ASN A 262 -3.93 -6.20 20.73
CA ASN A 262 -4.50 -5.24 21.67
C ASN A 262 -3.59 -4.02 21.88
N GLN A 263 -2.28 -4.23 21.98
CA GLN A 263 -1.30 -3.15 22.06
C GLN A 263 -1.34 -2.28 20.79
N ALA A 264 -1.36 -2.86 19.59
CA ALA A 264 -1.47 -2.10 18.34
C ALA A 264 -2.76 -1.27 18.27
N ILE A 265 -3.91 -1.85 18.70
CA ILE A 265 -5.20 -1.15 18.80
C ILE A 265 -5.10 0.05 19.74
N ALA A 266 -4.41 -0.09 20.86
CA ALA A 266 -4.23 0.98 21.83
C ALA A 266 -3.21 2.05 21.37
N ASN A 267 -2.17 1.66 20.64
CA ASN A 267 -1.09 2.54 20.20
C ASN A 267 -1.51 3.46 19.04
N ILE A 268 -2.26 2.95 18.07
CA ILE A 268 -2.64 3.69 16.86
C ILE A 268 -3.34 5.02 17.18
N PRO A 269 -4.36 5.09 18.03
CA PRO A 269 -4.96 6.37 18.43
C PRO A 269 -3.98 7.34 19.12
N GLN A 270 -3.03 6.80 19.89
CA GLN A 270 -1.99 7.62 20.54
C GLN A 270 -1.05 8.25 19.51
N LEU A 271 -0.61 7.48 18.50
CA LEU A 271 0.22 8.02 17.40
C LEU A 271 -0.52 9.10 16.61
N ILE A 272 -1.79 8.87 16.28
CA ILE A 272 -2.64 9.86 15.62
C ILE A 272 -2.68 11.16 16.41
N LYS A 273 -2.90 11.07 17.74
CA LYS A 273 -2.97 12.22 18.63
C LYS A 273 -1.63 12.94 18.75
N SER A 274 -0.54 12.19 18.92
CA SER A 274 0.80 12.75 19.20
C SER A 274 1.42 13.40 17.97
N TYR A 275 1.24 12.81 16.78
CA TYR A 275 1.93 13.27 15.56
C TYR A 275 0.99 13.95 14.57
N ASN A 276 -0.31 13.99 14.83
CA ASN A 276 -1.33 14.55 13.94
C ASN A 276 -1.25 14.00 12.51
N LYS A 277 -1.04 12.69 12.37
CA LYS A 277 -0.93 11.95 11.10
C LYS A 277 -2.03 10.93 10.96
N ASP A 278 -2.38 10.61 9.72
CA ASP A 278 -3.13 9.40 9.42
C ASP A 278 -2.25 8.17 9.67
N VAL A 279 -2.84 7.05 10.04
CA VAL A 279 -2.13 5.79 10.32
C VAL A 279 -2.75 4.66 9.52
N MET A 280 -1.94 3.75 9.03
CA MET A 280 -2.34 2.55 8.29
C MET A 280 -1.49 1.36 8.73
N LEU A 281 -2.09 0.19 8.92
CA LEU A 281 -1.35 -1.06 8.93
C LEU A 281 -1.07 -1.43 7.47
N VAL A 282 0.17 -1.20 7.04
CA VAL A 282 0.60 -1.46 5.66
C VAL A 282 1.09 -2.88 5.46
N GLU A 283 1.33 -3.60 6.57
CA GLU A 283 1.59 -5.03 6.59
C GLU A 283 0.91 -5.68 7.79
N PHE A 284 0.26 -6.80 7.54
CA PHE A 284 -0.27 -7.70 8.54
C PHE A 284 -0.11 -9.14 8.04
N GLY A 285 0.29 -10.04 8.90
CA GLY A 285 0.36 -11.47 8.59
C GLY A 285 0.16 -12.31 9.85
N MET A 286 -0.38 -13.51 9.66
CA MET A 286 -0.59 -14.51 10.72
C MET A 286 -0.16 -15.88 10.22
N PRO A 287 0.22 -16.81 11.12
CA PRO A 287 0.59 -18.16 10.72
C PRO A 287 -0.45 -18.85 9.84
N ALA A 288 -0.05 -19.25 8.63
CA ALA A 288 -0.92 -19.93 7.68
C ALA A 288 -1.49 -21.25 8.22
N ALA A 289 -0.79 -21.84 9.18
CA ALA A 289 -1.24 -23.05 9.89
C ALA A 289 -2.42 -22.80 10.84
N GLU A 290 -2.71 -21.53 11.19
CA GLU A 290 -3.76 -21.14 12.14
C GLU A 290 -4.77 -20.14 11.52
N PRO A 291 -5.47 -20.50 10.43
CA PRO A 291 -6.30 -19.56 9.68
C PRO A 291 -7.48 -19.01 10.48
N GLU A 292 -8.05 -19.75 11.45
CA GLU A 292 -9.10 -19.25 12.33
C GLU A 292 -8.56 -18.13 13.24
N LYS A 293 -7.36 -18.32 13.83
CA LYS A 293 -6.72 -17.26 14.62
C LYS A 293 -6.36 -16.04 13.75
N GLY A 294 -5.97 -16.25 12.50
CA GLY A 294 -5.76 -15.16 11.55
C GLY A 294 -7.01 -14.33 11.32
N LYS A 295 -8.16 -14.99 11.17
CA LYS A 295 -9.47 -14.33 11.09
C LYS A 295 -9.80 -13.58 12.37
N GLU A 296 -9.66 -14.21 13.54
CA GLU A 296 -9.95 -13.59 14.84
C GLU A 296 -9.10 -12.34 15.08
N ALA A 297 -7.80 -12.39 14.78
CA ALA A 297 -6.88 -11.25 14.88
C ALA A 297 -7.30 -10.09 13.97
N LEU A 298 -7.66 -10.37 12.71
CA LEU A 298 -8.17 -9.36 11.79
C LEU A 298 -9.52 -8.78 12.25
N GLU A 299 -10.43 -9.59 12.75
CA GLU A 299 -11.72 -9.13 13.29
C GLU A 299 -11.52 -8.25 14.53
N ALA A 300 -10.56 -8.58 15.40
CA ALA A 300 -10.19 -7.76 16.55
C ALA A 300 -9.64 -6.39 16.12
N LEU A 301 -8.67 -6.35 15.21
CA LEU A 301 -8.13 -5.11 14.62
C LEU A 301 -9.23 -4.26 13.99
N TRP A 302 -10.10 -4.88 13.21
CA TRP A 302 -11.20 -4.21 12.54
C TRP A 302 -12.16 -3.58 13.53
N ASN A 303 -12.62 -4.36 14.53
CA ASN A 303 -13.54 -3.89 15.54
C ASN A 303 -12.94 -2.79 16.43
N GLY A 304 -11.66 -2.89 16.75
CA GLY A 304 -10.96 -1.90 17.57
C GLY A 304 -10.64 -0.60 16.84
N LEU A 305 -10.49 -0.62 15.51
CA LEU A 305 -9.97 0.52 14.76
C LEU A 305 -10.94 1.12 13.72
N LYS A 306 -12.06 0.47 13.37
CA LYS A 306 -12.99 0.92 12.33
C LYS A 306 -13.55 2.33 12.57
N ASP A 307 -13.74 2.73 13.83
CA ASP A 307 -14.29 4.00 14.24
C ASP A 307 -13.20 5.06 14.55
N VAL A 308 -11.92 4.67 14.45
CA VAL A 308 -10.79 5.58 14.65
C VAL A 308 -10.62 6.44 13.38
N LYS A 309 -11.05 7.69 13.47
CA LYS A 309 -11.29 8.61 12.34
C LYS A 309 -10.12 8.79 11.37
N ARG A 310 -8.87 8.60 11.81
CA ARG A 310 -7.66 8.77 11.00
C ARG A 310 -6.90 7.45 10.77
N PHE A 311 -7.48 6.35 11.14
CA PHE A 311 -7.01 5.04 10.72
C PHE A 311 -7.51 4.76 9.31
N LYS A 312 -6.63 4.39 8.38
CA LYS A 312 -6.92 4.39 6.93
C LYS A 312 -7.02 3.03 6.29
N GLY A 313 -6.62 1.97 6.97
CA GLY A 313 -6.74 0.65 6.39
C GLY A 313 -5.77 -0.37 6.94
N ILE A 314 -5.94 -1.58 6.42
CA ILE A 314 -5.11 -2.76 6.71
C ILE A 314 -4.76 -3.42 5.37
N PHE A 315 -3.46 -3.74 5.19
CA PHE A 315 -2.95 -4.58 4.12
C PHE A 315 -2.51 -5.92 4.69
N TYR A 316 -3.01 -7.01 4.12
CA TYR A 316 -2.47 -8.35 4.40
C TYR A 316 -1.24 -8.56 3.51
N TRP A 317 -0.11 -8.96 4.09
CA TRP A 317 1.13 -9.14 3.37
C TRP A 317 1.21 -10.54 2.77
N GLU A 318 1.33 -10.62 1.44
CA GLU A 318 1.44 -11.83 0.63
C GLU A 318 0.42 -12.92 1.01
N PRO A 319 -0.90 -12.59 1.03
CA PRO A 319 -1.92 -13.55 1.44
C PRO A 319 -1.97 -14.79 0.54
N GLU A 320 -1.62 -14.67 -0.76
CA GLU A 320 -1.61 -15.74 -1.74
C GLU A 320 -0.44 -16.72 -1.60
N SER A 321 0.52 -16.40 -0.73
CA SER A 321 1.72 -17.19 -0.49
C SER A 321 1.46 -18.41 0.36
N GLU A 322 2.24 -19.46 0.09
CA GLU A 322 2.18 -20.73 0.82
C GLU A 322 3.59 -21.26 1.07
N LEU A 323 3.85 -21.83 2.25
CA LEU A 323 5.14 -22.41 2.61
C LEU A 323 5.67 -23.38 1.55
N ALA A 324 4.79 -24.23 1.01
CA ALA A 324 5.13 -25.22 0.00
C ALA A 324 5.45 -24.63 -1.38
N ARG A 325 5.07 -23.38 -1.65
CA ARG A 325 5.21 -22.74 -2.96
C ARG A 325 6.39 -21.78 -3.03
N ASN A 326 6.53 -20.92 -2.04
CA ASN A 326 7.54 -19.85 -2.03
C ASN A 326 8.25 -19.68 -0.68
N GLY A 327 8.02 -20.59 0.26
CA GLY A 327 8.72 -20.60 1.55
C GLY A 327 8.16 -19.64 2.60
N TYR A 328 7.06 -18.95 2.34
CA TYR A 328 6.44 -18.03 3.29
C TYR A 328 5.29 -18.68 4.06
N ASP A 329 5.33 -18.62 5.38
CA ASP A 329 4.43 -19.33 6.29
C ASP A 329 3.40 -18.45 7.01
N LEU A 330 3.35 -17.16 6.71
CA LEU A 330 2.36 -16.23 7.26
C LEU A 330 1.31 -15.77 6.23
N GLY A 331 1.18 -16.49 5.10
CA GLY A 331 0.15 -16.28 4.10
C GLY A 331 -1.24 -16.73 4.58
N ALA A 332 -2.21 -16.63 3.70
CA ALA A 332 -3.60 -16.96 4.01
C ALA A 332 -4.25 -17.88 2.95
N PHE A 333 -3.42 -18.60 2.20
CA PHE A 333 -3.85 -19.55 1.18
C PHE A 333 -3.43 -20.98 1.56
N LYS A 334 -4.17 -21.95 1.05
CA LYS A 334 -3.86 -23.37 1.11
C LYS A 334 -4.28 -24.02 -0.21
N ASP A 335 -3.35 -24.74 -0.83
CA ASP A 335 -3.57 -25.42 -2.12
C ASP A 335 -4.08 -24.45 -3.22
N GLY A 336 -3.58 -23.21 -3.24
CA GLY A 336 -3.98 -22.15 -4.17
C GLY A 336 -5.32 -21.50 -3.88
N LYS A 337 -5.96 -21.78 -2.76
CA LYS A 337 -7.26 -21.26 -2.35
C LYS A 337 -7.17 -20.39 -1.11
N PRO A 338 -7.97 -19.31 -1.03
CA PRO A 338 -8.04 -18.50 0.19
C PRO A 338 -8.60 -19.33 1.36
N THR A 339 -8.02 -19.13 2.52
CA THR A 339 -8.53 -19.68 3.77
C THR A 339 -9.53 -18.72 4.44
N VAL A 340 -10.12 -19.17 5.53
CA VAL A 340 -11.06 -18.35 6.32
C VAL A 340 -10.41 -17.08 6.91
N ALA A 341 -9.08 -17.04 7.02
CA ALA A 341 -8.35 -15.86 7.51
C ALA A 341 -8.71 -14.58 6.76
N LEU A 342 -9.03 -14.66 5.47
CA LEU A 342 -9.36 -13.50 4.64
C LEU A 342 -10.85 -13.09 4.69
N SER A 343 -11.71 -13.89 5.34
CA SER A 343 -13.16 -13.62 5.38
C SER A 343 -13.56 -12.24 5.94
N PRO A 344 -12.78 -11.60 6.86
CA PRO A 344 -13.12 -10.26 7.35
C PRO A 344 -13.08 -9.18 6.27
N PHE A 345 -12.30 -9.34 5.19
CA PHE A 345 -12.25 -8.39 4.08
C PHE A 345 -13.54 -8.36 3.24
N ALA A 346 -14.26 -9.47 3.15
CA ALA A 346 -15.52 -9.56 2.38
C ALA A 346 -16.70 -8.89 3.08
N LYS A 347 -16.70 -8.83 4.41
CA LYS A 347 -17.86 -8.44 5.22
C LYS A 347 -18.11 -6.94 5.35
N ARG A 348 -17.24 -6.05 4.82
CA ARG A 348 -17.33 -4.59 5.11
C ARG A 348 -16.94 -3.70 3.94
#